data_674e817aa1395be9230c9587613336b3
#
_entry.id   674e817aa1395be9230c9587613336b3
#
_cell.length_a   1.000
_cell.length_b   1.000
_cell.length_c   1.000
_cell.angle_alpha   90.00
_cell.angle_beta   90.00
_cell.angle_gamma   90.00
#
_symmetry.space_group_name_H-M   'P 1'
#
loop_
_entity.id
_entity.type
_entity.pdbx_description
1 polymer ?
#
loop_
_entity_poly.entity_id
_entity_poly.type
_entity_poly.pdbx_seq_one_letter_code
_entity_poly.pdbx_strand_id
1 'polypeptide(L)'
;MTSFSGRGIRACLLLAMACLALAGCKTTGKGMPAEEQQADSAWINPFEDKPFKENEFTLPALPRDEDLIPFTVNGSDSFRFAVDPKSISVGADRVVRYTVVITSAGGGRNVTYEGMRCDAFERRIYATLPKGATAWVPNLGEDRDLWRRMETRSRNAYPATLATDYFCEGRTVAGKPEKIIRDLKAYAPSH
;
A
#
# COMPACT_ATOMS: atom_id res chain seq x y z
N MET A 1 -51.00 -4.54 -46.55
CA MET A 1 -51.77 -5.67 -47.09
C MET A 1 -51.82 -6.74 -46.02
N THR A 2 -53.05 -6.95 -45.57
CA THR A 2 -53.69 -8.12 -44.95
C THR A 2 -53.11 -8.58 -43.60
N SER A 3 -53.68 -8.26 -42.46
CA SER A 3 -54.98 -8.56 -41.85
C SER A 3 -55.29 -10.07 -41.75
N PHE A 4 -55.48 -10.53 -40.52
CA PHE A 4 -56.49 -11.46 -40.00
C PHE A 4 -56.09 -11.89 -38.60
N SER A 5 -56.67 -11.47 -37.48
CA SER A 5 -58.05 -11.67 -36.94
C SER A 5 -58.44 -13.16 -36.75
N GLY A 6 -58.79 -13.49 -35.52
CA GLY A 6 -59.41 -14.77 -35.14
C GLY A 6 -59.34 -14.97 -33.63
N ARG A 7 -60.20 -14.49 -32.95
CA ARG A 7 -61.32 -14.71 -32.04
C ARG A 7 -61.62 -16.19 -31.75
N GLY A 8 -61.78 -16.52 -30.47
CA GLY A 8 -62.44 -17.73 -29.93
C GLY A 8 -62.11 -17.87 -28.46
N ILE A 9 -62.83 -17.37 -27.55
CA ILE A 9 -64.11 -17.57 -26.87
C ILE A 9 -64.28 -19.01 -26.35
N ARG A 10 -64.43 -19.05 -25.03
CA ARG A 10 -65.11 -20.05 -24.16
C ARG A 10 -64.32 -21.32 -23.84
N ALA A 11 -64.13 -21.67 -22.61
CA ALA A 11 -65.18 -22.01 -21.67
C ALA A 11 -64.66 -22.14 -20.23
N CYS A 12 -65.47 -21.75 -19.30
CA CYS A 12 -65.46 -22.06 -17.88
C CYS A 12 -65.28 -23.55 -17.62
N LEU A 13 -64.56 -23.91 -16.55
CA LEU A 13 -65.04 -24.90 -15.62
C LEU A 13 -64.27 -24.80 -14.27
N LEU A 14 -65.08 -24.56 -13.29
CA LEU A 14 -64.85 -24.67 -11.87
C LEU A 14 -64.15 -25.96 -11.49
N LEU A 15 -63.14 -25.89 -10.66
CA LEU A 15 -62.93 -26.92 -9.65
C LEU A 15 -62.26 -26.33 -8.43
N ALA A 16 -62.96 -26.49 -7.38
CA ALA A 16 -62.76 -26.05 -6.04
C ALA A 16 -61.55 -26.70 -5.33
N MET A 17 -61.11 -25.98 -4.31
CA MET A 17 -60.60 -26.48 -3.05
C MET A 17 -59.30 -27.28 -3.03
N ALA A 18 -58.27 -26.66 -2.49
CA ALA A 18 -57.58 -27.20 -1.34
C ALA A 18 -56.83 -26.05 -0.62
N CYS A 19 -57.44 -25.47 0.37
CA CYS A 19 -56.79 -24.67 1.39
C CYS A 19 -55.89 -25.59 2.23
N LEU A 20 -54.60 -25.65 1.95
CA LEU A 20 -53.63 -26.09 2.93
C LEU A 20 -53.18 -24.85 3.71
N ALA A 21 -53.77 -24.69 4.87
CA ALA A 21 -53.30 -23.81 5.91
C ALA A 21 -51.94 -24.28 6.37
N LEU A 22 -50.86 -23.68 5.86
CA LEU A 22 -49.55 -23.70 6.51
C LEU A 22 -49.64 -22.80 7.73
N ALA A 23 -49.89 -23.43 8.87
CA ALA A 23 -49.76 -22.82 10.18
C ALA A 23 -48.26 -22.48 10.36
N GLY A 24 -47.85 -21.29 9.92
CA GLY A 24 -46.59 -20.72 10.27
C GLY A 24 -46.57 -20.50 11.78
N CYS A 25 -45.69 -21.22 12.46
CA CYS A 25 -45.34 -20.94 13.85
C CYS A 25 -44.91 -19.49 13.94
N LYS A 26 -45.75 -18.62 14.45
CA LYS A 26 -45.39 -17.33 15.00
C LYS A 26 -44.54 -17.62 16.24
N THR A 27 -43.25 -17.66 16.09
CA THR A 27 -42.34 -17.45 17.21
C THR A 27 -42.55 -15.99 17.65
N THR A 28 -43.37 -15.81 18.67
CA THR A 28 -43.42 -14.57 19.44
C THR A 28 -42.11 -14.42 20.15
N GLY A 29 -41.08 -13.98 19.42
CA GLY A 29 -39.91 -13.42 20.02
C GLY A 29 -40.31 -12.19 20.79
N LYS A 30 -40.27 -12.30 22.10
CA LYS A 30 -40.46 -11.19 23.03
C LYS A 30 -39.41 -10.16 22.60
N GLY A 31 -39.86 -9.03 22.04
CA GLY A 31 -38.94 -7.99 21.59
C GLY A 31 -38.07 -7.54 22.76
N MET A 32 -36.77 -7.71 22.60
CA MET A 32 -35.78 -7.14 23.52
C MET A 32 -35.86 -5.62 23.38
N PRO A 33 -35.79 -4.87 24.49
CA PRO A 33 -35.75 -3.42 24.45
C PRO A 33 -34.61 -2.93 23.55
N ALA A 34 -34.83 -1.84 22.84
CA ALA A 34 -33.87 -1.29 21.86
C ALA A 34 -32.51 -0.91 22.48
N GLU A 35 -32.39 -0.85 23.79
CA GLU A 35 -31.14 -0.57 24.50
C GLU A 35 -30.20 -1.79 24.61
N GLU A 36 -30.71 -3.03 24.50
CA GLU A 36 -29.86 -4.23 24.53
C GLU A 36 -29.27 -4.59 23.17
N GLN A 37 -29.73 -3.99 22.08
CA GLN A 37 -29.16 -4.24 20.75
C GLN A 37 -27.87 -3.48 20.45
N GLN A 38 -27.46 -2.54 21.32
CA GLN A 38 -26.19 -1.81 21.17
C GLN A 38 -24.99 -2.46 21.86
N ALA A 39 -25.19 -3.48 22.68
CA ALA A 39 -24.10 -4.16 23.37
C ALA A 39 -23.38 -5.25 22.55
N ASP A 40 -24.02 -5.75 21.47
CA ASP A 40 -23.45 -6.84 20.65
C ASP A 40 -22.60 -6.37 19.46
N SER A 41 -22.47 -5.06 19.25
CA SER A 41 -21.66 -4.53 18.15
C SER A 41 -20.19 -4.33 18.52
N ALA A 42 -19.76 -4.76 19.69
CA ALA A 42 -18.36 -4.71 20.12
C ALA A 42 -17.59 -6.01 19.81
N TRP A 43 -18.04 -6.80 18.84
CA TRP A 43 -17.21 -7.88 18.34
C TRP A 43 -16.01 -7.27 17.61
N ILE A 44 -14.89 -7.19 18.33
CA ILE A 44 -13.59 -6.83 17.73
C ILE A 44 -13.16 -8.04 16.90
N ASN A 45 -13.23 -7.91 15.57
CA ASN A 45 -12.69 -8.91 14.67
C ASN A 45 -11.16 -9.00 14.93
N PRO A 46 -10.65 -10.11 15.51
CA PRO A 46 -9.22 -10.22 15.80
C PRO A 46 -8.36 -10.29 14.53
N PHE A 47 -8.98 -10.45 13.37
CA PHE A 47 -8.35 -10.48 12.04
C PHE A 47 -8.54 -9.18 11.27
N GLU A 48 -9.19 -8.18 11.86
CA GLU A 48 -9.29 -6.87 11.24
C GLU A 48 -7.92 -6.18 11.31
N ASP A 49 -7.32 -5.94 10.15
CA ASP A 49 -6.07 -5.21 10.05
C ASP A 49 -6.29 -3.81 10.62
N LYS A 50 -5.62 -3.50 11.73
CA LYS A 50 -5.67 -2.15 12.28
C LYS A 50 -5.25 -1.17 11.18
N PRO A 51 -6.00 -0.08 10.97
CA PRO A 51 -5.63 0.90 9.97
C PRO A 51 -4.20 1.37 10.23
N PHE A 52 -3.39 1.38 9.17
CA PHE A 52 -2.02 1.83 9.26
C PHE A 52 -1.96 3.28 9.75
N LYS A 53 -1.19 3.51 10.81
CA LYS A 53 -0.90 4.84 11.33
C LYS A 53 0.60 5.06 11.26
N GLU A 54 0.99 6.04 10.46
CA GLU A 54 2.37 6.43 10.33
C GLU A 54 2.83 7.22 11.56
N ASN A 55 4.04 6.94 12.04
CA ASN A 55 4.65 7.71 13.12
C ASN A 55 5.21 9.03 12.60
N GLU A 56 5.31 10.01 13.48
CA GLU A 56 6.07 11.22 13.21
C GLU A 56 7.54 10.89 12.96
N PHE A 57 8.16 11.65 12.06
CA PHE A 57 9.56 11.50 11.71
C PHE A 57 10.20 12.86 11.47
N THR A 58 11.52 12.92 11.55
CA THR A 58 12.31 14.11 11.22
C THR A 58 13.06 13.87 9.91
N LEU A 59 13.23 14.92 9.13
CA LEU A 59 14.06 14.86 7.92
C LEU A 59 15.53 14.65 8.33
N PRO A 60 16.27 13.76 7.63
CA PRO A 60 17.66 13.48 7.95
C PRO A 60 18.57 14.65 7.53
N ALA A 61 19.83 14.59 7.94
CA ALA A 61 20.87 15.42 7.36
C ALA A 61 20.94 15.22 5.85
N LEU A 62 21.47 16.22 5.11
CA LEU A 62 21.64 16.08 3.67
C LEU A 62 22.70 14.99 3.38
N PRO A 63 22.48 14.16 2.34
CA PRO A 63 23.40 13.09 2.00
C PRO A 63 24.73 13.66 1.47
N ARG A 64 25.82 12.99 1.80
CA ARG A 64 27.16 13.30 1.33
C ARG A 64 27.60 12.23 0.35
N ASP A 65 28.17 12.61 -0.78
CA ASP A 65 28.50 11.69 -1.89
C ASP A 65 29.47 10.59 -1.46
N GLU A 66 30.42 10.92 -0.59
CA GLU A 66 31.39 9.96 -0.06
C GLU A 66 30.83 8.88 0.86
N ASP A 67 29.61 9.10 1.38
CA ASP A 67 28.96 8.14 2.29
C ASP A 67 28.03 7.18 1.55
N LEU A 68 27.66 7.47 0.30
CA LEU A 68 26.64 6.75 -0.44
C LEU A 68 27.04 5.30 -0.74
N ILE A 69 26.10 4.38 -0.57
CA ILE A 69 26.26 2.97 -0.94
C ILE A 69 25.53 2.74 -2.27
N PRO A 70 26.26 2.41 -3.35
CA PRO A 70 25.63 2.10 -4.63
C PRO A 70 24.88 0.78 -4.60
N PHE A 71 23.83 0.66 -5.41
CA PHE A 71 23.13 -0.59 -5.67
C PHE A 71 22.70 -0.70 -7.12
N THR A 72 22.46 -1.92 -7.60
CA THR A 72 22.11 -2.19 -8.99
C THR A 72 20.60 -2.38 -9.14
N VAL A 73 20.05 -1.81 -10.21
CA VAL A 73 18.66 -2.02 -10.62
C VAL A 73 18.68 -2.61 -12.02
N ASN A 74 18.18 -3.82 -12.17
CA ASN A 74 18.17 -4.52 -13.44
C ASN A 74 17.37 -3.74 -14.51
N GLY A 75 17.94 -3.65 -15.72
CA GLY A 75 17.30 -2.96 -16.86
C GLY A 75 17.34 -1.43 -16.76
N SER A 76 18.20 -0.87 -15.91
CA SER A 76 18.33 0.58 -15.71
C SER A 76 19.74 1.10 -15.95
N ASP A 77 20.41 0.66 -17.02
CA ASP A 77 21.82 0.99 -17.33
C ASP A 77 22.10 2.50 -17.50
N SER A 78 21.05 3.28 -17.78
CA SER A 78 21.15 4.74 -17.93
C SER A 78 21.17 5.50 -16.59
N PHE A 79 21.01 4.81 -15.47
CA PHE A 79 20.96 5.41 -14.14
C PHE A 79 21.89 4.72 -13.17
N ARG A 80 22.47 5.50 -12.28
CA ARG A 80 23.17 5.00 -11.09
C ARG A 80 22.33 5.31 -9.86
N PHE A 81 22.22 4.32 -9.00
CA PHE A 81 21.42 4.39 -7.77
C PHE A 81 22.32 4.23 -6.56
N ALA A 82 22.07 5.01 -5.53
CA ALA A 82 22.76 4.87 -4.26
C ALA A 82 21.85 5.26 -3.10
N VAL A 83 22.09 4.69 -1.93
CA VAL A 83 21.39 4.98 -0.68
C VAL A 83 22.36 5.63 0.30
N ASP A 84 21.88 6.66 1.02
CA ASP A 84 22.61 7.20 2.16
C ASP A 84 22.38 6.33 3.41
N PRO A 85 23.37 5.56 3.88
CA PRO A 85 23.22 4.69 5.03
C PRO A 85 22.90 5.46 6.33
N LYS A 86 23.31 6.73 6.43
CA LYS A 86 23.09 7.56 7.62
C LYS A 86 21.63 8.00 7.78
N SER A 87 20.86 7.95 6.68
CA SER A 87 19.43 8.28 6.67
C SER A 87 18.51 7.09 6.95
N ILE A 88 19.06 5.86 6.95
CA ILE A 88 18.26 4.65 7.14
C ILE A 88 17.74 4.57 8.58
N SER A 89 16.44 4.47 8.72
CA SER A 89 15.77 4.24 10.00
C SER A 89 14.59 3.29 9.84
N VAL A 90 14.26 2.59 10.93
CA VAL A 90 13.07 1.73 11.01
C VAL A 90 12.23 2.19 12.18
N GLY A 91 11.04 2.71 11.90
CA GLY A 91 10.11 3.19 12.91
C GLY A 91 9.35 2.06 13.61
N ALA A 92 8.72 2.36 14.75
CA ALA A 92 7.79 1.44 15.41
C ALA A 92 6.56 1.12 14.55
N ASP A 93 6.24 1.97 13.57
CA ASP A 93 5.26 1.79 12.50
C ASP A 93 5.74 0.81 11.40
N ARG A 94 6.94 0.24 11.54
CA ARG A 94 7.59 -0.66 10.59
C ARG A 94 7.84 -0.03 9.21
N VAL A 95 7.90 1.28 9.14
CA VAL A 95 8.33 2.00 7.94
C VAL A 95 9.85 2.07 7.91
N VAL A 96 10.45 1.61 6.81
CA VAL A 96 11.86 1.86 6.52
C VAL A 96 11.96 3.21 5.84
N ARG A 97 12.66 4.17 6.46
CA ARG A 97 12.89 5.51 5.89
C ARG A 97 14.34 5.62 5.44
N TYR A 98 14.56 6.24 4.29
CA TYR A 98 15.88 6.28 3.65
C TYR A 98 15.99 7.42 2.64
N THR A 99 17.20 7.85 2.37
CA THR A 99 17.51 8.76 1.27
C THR A 99 18.07 7.98 0.10
N VAL A 100 17.50 8.16 -1.08
CA VAL A 100 18.02 7.62 -2.34
C VAL A 100 18.53 8.74 -3.24
N VAL A 101 19.63 8.47 -3.90
CA VAL A 101 20.26 9.33 -4.91
C VAL A 101 20.25 8.60 -6.24
N ILE A 102 19.67 9.23 -7.24
CA ILE A 102 19.58 8.70 -8.60
C ILE A 102 20.33 9.67 -9.52
N THR A 103 21.32 9.17 -10.24
CA THR A 103 22.10 9.97 -11.18
C THR A 103 21.94 9.39 -12.58
N SER A 104 21.48 10.20 -13.53
CA SER A 104 21.39 9.81 -14.93
C SER A 104 22.75 9.87 -15.62
N ALA A 105 22.91 9.17 -16.76
CA ALA A 105 24.11 9.22 -17.58
C ALA A 105 24.46 10.65 -18.05
N GLY A 106 23.45 11.52 -18.23
CA GLY A 106 23.62 12.95 -18.56
C GLY A 106 23.96 13.85 -17.36
N GLY A 107 24.22 13.30 -16.17
CA GLY A 107 24.59 14.06 -14.96
C GLY A 107 23.38 14.70 -14.23
N GLY A 108 22.17 14.38 -14.65
CA GLY A 108 20.96 14.76 -13.88
C GLY A 108 20.95 14.01 -12.54
N ARG A 109 20.67 14.69 -11.45
CA ARG A 109 20.66 14.14 -10.09
C ARG A 109 19.29 14.37 -9.46
N ASN A 110 18.71 13.31 -8.95
CA ASN A 110 17.50 13.35 -8.14
C ASN A 110 17.80 12.76 -6.76
N VAL A 111 17.43 13.47 -5.72
CA VAL A 111 17.64 13.06 -4.33
C VAL A 111 16.31 13.16 -3.60
N THR A 112 15.86 12.05 -3.06
CA THR A 112 14.59 11.97 -2.34
C THR A 112 14.77 11.29 -0.98
N TYR A 113 14.01 11.77 0.00
CA TYR A 113 13.83 11.07 1.27
C TYR A 113 12.48 10.34 1.20
N GLU A 114 12.50 9.05 1.42
CA GLU A 114 11.38 8.15 1.16
C GLU A 114 11.08 7.25 2.35
N GLY A 115 9.84 6.75 2.39
CA GLY A 115 9.42 5.68 3.26
C GLY A 115 8.98 4.46 2.46
N MET A 116 9.19 3.28 3.04
CA MET A 116 8.80 2.00 2.46
C MET A 116 8.03 1.16 3.46
N ARG A 117 6.92 0.59 3.03
CA ARG A 117 6.10 -0.38 3.74
C ARG A 117 6.23 -1.74 3.10
N CYS A 118 6.84 -2.68 3.80
CA CYS A 118 7.01 -4.05 3.32
C CYS A 118 5.67 -4.81 3.28
N ASP A 119 4.80 -4.60 4.24
CA ASP A 119 3.50 -5.27 4.38
C ASP A 119 2.54 -5.00 3.22
N ALA A 120 2.55 -3.77 2.71
CA ALA A 120 1.71 -3.30 1.61
C ALA A 120 2.45 -3.25 0.27
N PHE A 121 3.76 -3.39 0.26
CA PHE A 121 4.63 -3.19 -0.90
C PHE A 121 4.44 -1.79 -1.51
N GLU A 122 4.52 -0.78 -0.65
CA GLU A 122 4.28 0.62 -1.00
C GLU A 122 5.47 1.50 -0.62
N ARG A 123 5.61 2.62 -1.34
CA ARG A 123 6.54 3.70 -1.00
C ARG A 123 5.83 5.04 -0.95
N ARG A 124 6.45 5.98 -0.22
CA ARG A 124 6.06 7.39 -0.14
C ARG A 124 7.29 8.26 -0.25
N ILE A 125 7.19 9.39 -0.97
CA ILE A 125 8.24 10.41 -0.99
C ILE A 125 7.86 11.47 0.04
N TYR A 126 8.72 11.71 1.02
CA TYR A 126 8.51 12.72 2.06
C TYR A 126 9.07 14.07 1.68
N ALA A 127 10.25 14.07 1.04
CA ALA A 127 10.92 15.29 0.66
C ALA A 127 11.83 15.06 -0.56
N THR A 128 12.12 16.14 -1.26
CA THR A 128 13.10 16.18 -2.35
C THR A 128 14.20 17.16 -2.02
N LEU A 129 15.39 16.94 -2.57
CA LEU A 129 16.51 17.88 -2.49
C LEU A 129 16.81 18.37 -3.92
N PRO A 130 16.30 19.53 -4.32
CA PRO A 130 16.62 20.13 -5.62
C PRO A 130 18.13 20.41 -5.77
N LYS A 131 18.61 20.41 -7.00
CA LYS A 131 20.02 20.72 -7.28
C LYS A 131 20.40 22.10 -6.74
N GLY A 132 21.45 22.16 -5.93
CA GLY A 132 21.93 23.40 -5.32
C GLY A 132 21.14 23.86 -4.08
N ALA A 133 20.10 23.12 -3.68
CA ALA A 133 19.41 23.42 -2.43
C ALA A 133 20.25 23.03 -1.21
N THR A 134 20.14 23.84 -0.16
CA THR A 134 20.81 23.63 1.14
C THR A 134 19.86 23.05 2.20
N ALA A 135 18.62 22.75 1.82
CA ALA A 135 17.61 22.15 2.69
C ALA A 135 16.64 21.29 1.89
N TRP A 136 16.03 20.34 2.57
CA TRP A 136 14.95 19.54 2.04
C TRP A 136 13.73 20.39 1.69
N VAL A 137 13.08 20.07 0.56
CA VAL A 137 11.77 20.58 0.19
C VAL A 137 10.75 19.48 0.51
N PRO A 138 9.92 19.63 1.56
CA PRO A 138 8.91 18.65 1.90
C PRO A 138 7.86 18.48 0.80
N ASN A 139 7.42 17.24 0.61
CA ASN A 139 6.27 16.93 -0.22
C ASN A 139 4.99 17.07 0.60
N LEU A 140 4.38 18.27 0.55
CA LEU A 140 3.20 18.64 1.34
C LEU A 140 1.88 18.33 0.64
N GLY A 141 1.85 17.40 -0.32
CA GLY A 141 0.62 17.05 -1.03
C GLY A 141 -0.54 16.76 -0.06
N GLU A 142 -1.70 17.38 -0.33
CA GLU A 142 -2.94 17.20 0.46
C GLU A 142 -3.57 15.82 0.24
N ASP A 143 -3.09 15.06 -0.72
CA ASP A 143 -3.57 13.71 -1.03
C ASP A 143 -3.26 12.77 0.14
N ARG A 144 -4.33 12.31 0.78
CA ARG A 144 -4.27 11.28 1.84
C ARG A 144 -3.61 9.98 1.37
N ASP A 145 -3.43 9.82 0.07
CA ASP A 145 -2.89 8.66 -0.62
C ASP A 145 -1.48 8.93 -1.18
N LEU A 146 -0.58 9.38 -0.31
CA LEU A 146 0.82 9.58 -0.70
C LEU A 146 1.60 8.27 -0.80
N TRP A 147 1.08 7.18 -0.27
CA TRP A 147 1.63 5.84 -0.43
C TRP A 147 1.25 5.28 -1.80
N ARG A 148 2.25 4.84 -2.55
CA ARG A 148 2.09 4.29 -3.89
C ARG A 148 2.67 2.89 -3.96
N ARG A 149 1.90 1.96 -4.53
CA ARG A 149 2.38 0.60 -4.79
C ARG A 149 3.64 0.63 -5.65
N MET A 150 4.64 -0.16 -5.27
CA MET A 150 5.88 -0.26 -6.02
C MET A 150 5.70 -1.16 -7.24
N GLU A 151 6.32 -0.75 -8.36
CA GLU A 151 6.28 -1.49 -9.62
C GLU A 151 7.61 -2.22 -9.83
N THR A 152 7.54 -3.50 -10.20
CA THR A 152 8.72 -4.35 -10.41
C THR A 152 9.25 -4.32 -11.85
N ARG A 153 8.47 -3.83 -12.80
CA ARG A 153 8.77 -3.89 -14.25
C ARG A 153 8.91 -2.53 -14.92
N SER A 154 9.16 -1.48 -14.19
CA SER A 154 9.34 -0.14 -14.73
C SER A 154 10.83 0.25 -14.76
N ARG A 155 11.18 1.28 -15.56
CA ARG A 155 12.51 1.91 -15.53
C ARG A 155 12.82 2.51 -14.16
N ASN A 156 11.81 2.72 -13.33
CA ASN A 156 11.92 3.21 -11.95
C ASN A 156 11.66 2.09 -10.93
N ALA A 157 12.06 0.87 -11.22
CA ALA A 157 11.89 -0.28 -10.31
C ALA A 157 12.81 -0.24 -9.08
N TYR A 158 13.63 0.79 -8.90
CA TYR A 158 14.56 0.87 -7.76
C TYR A 158 13.89 0.69 -6.39
N PRO A 159 12.65 1.20 -6.12
CA PRO A 159 12.05 0.97 -4.81
C PRO A 159 11.71 -0.50 -4.60
N ALA A 160 11.24 -1.18 -5.66
CA ALA A 160 10.98 -2.61 -5.60
C ALA A 160 12.27 -3.42 -5.40
N THR A 161 13.38 -3.04 -6.08
CA THR A 161 14.69 -3.64 -5.87
C THR A 161 15.16 -3.45 -4.42
N LEU A 162 15.06 -2.23 -3.86
CA LEU A 162 15.39 -1.98 -2.46
C LEU A 162 14.54 -2.82 -1.51
N ALA A 163 13.23 -2.96 -1.82
CA ALA A 163 12.33 -3.79 -1.03
C ALA A 163 12.76 -5.26 -1.05
N THR A 164 12.92 -5.84 -2.25
CA THR A 164 13.11 -7.29 -2.40
C THR A 164 14.51 -7.75 -2.01
N ASP A 165 15.51 -6.92 -2.23
CA ASP A 165 16.89 -7.36 -2.11
C ASP A 165 17.55 -6.94 -0.77
N TYR A 166 16.98 -5.88 -0.10
CA TYR A 166 17.65 -5.31 1.07
C TYR A 166 16.75 -4.99 2.26
N PHE A 167 15.56 -4.39 2.04
CA PHE A 167 14.79 -3.76 3.10
C PHE A 167 13.70 -4.66 3.68
N CYS A 168 13.24 -5.64 2.91
CA CYS A 168 12.14 -6.50 3.31
C CYS A 168 12.51 -7.99 3.22
N GLU A 169 12.00 -8.77 4.15
CA GLU A 169 11.92 -10.23 4.10
C GLU A 169 10.43 -10.60 3.95
N GLY A 170 10.01 -10.80 2.69
CA GLY A 170 8.60 -10.96 2.35
C GLY A 170 7.79 -9.71 2.70
N ARG A 171 6.86 -9.81 3.63
CA ARG A 171 6.00 -8.70 4.08
C ARG A 171 6.47 -8.01 5.36
N THR A 172 7.66 -8.30 5.81
CA THR A 172 8.23 -7.73 7.03
C THR A 172 9.54 -6.99 6.75
N VAL A 173 9.91 -6.07 7.61
CA VAL A 173 11.21 -5.40 7.50
C VAL A 173 12.33 -6.40 7.77
N ALA A 174 13.39 -6.36 6.96
CA ALA A 174 14.53 -7.29 7.03
C ALA A 174 15.34 -7.21 8.35
N GLY A 175 15.02 -6.29 9.21
CA GLY A 175 15.62 -6.16 10.53
C GLY A 175 15.92 -4.73 10.93
N LYS A 176 16.89 -4.57 11.83
CA LYS A 176 17.34 -3.25 12.28
C LYS A 176 18.15 -2.52 11.20
N PRO A 177 18.26 -1.18 11.25
CA PRO A 177 19.04 -0.39 10.29
C PRO A 177 20.45 -0.93 10.05
N GLU A 178 21.14 -1.40 11.10
CA GLU A 178 22.53 -1.89 11.00
C GLU A 178 22.61 -3.16 10.13
N LYS A 179 21.60 -4.05 10.18
CA LYS A 179 21.53 -5.22 9.30
C LYS A 179 21.33 -4.79 7.85
N ILE A 180 20.38 -3.91 7.60
CA ILE A 180 20.08 -3.38 6.26
C ILE A 180 21.33 -2.73 5.64
N ILE A 181 22.03 -1.89 6.41
CA ILE A 181 23.27 -1.22 5.96
C ILE A 181 24.39 -2.24 5.66
N ARG A 182 24.53 -3.25 6.49
CA ARG A 182 25.53 -4.31 6.26
C ARG A 182 25.22 -5.07 4.97
N ASP A 183 23.96 -5.42 4.74
CA ASP A 183 23.54 -6.15 3.55
C ASP A 183 23.71 -5.31 2.29
N LEU A 184 23.33 -4.01 2.32
CA LEU A 184 23.62 -3.07 1.23
C LEU A 184 25.12 -3.02 0.89
N LYS A 185 26.00 -2.95 1.90
CA LYS A 185 27.46 -2.92 1.69
C LYS A 185 28.00 -4.23 1.12
N ALA A 186 27.45 -5.37 1.56
CA ALA A 186 27.90 -6.69 1.12
C ALA A 186 27.59 -6.94 -0.36
N TYR A 187 26.51 -6.36 -0.89
CA TYR A 187 26.05 -6.53 -2.27
C TYR A 187 26.28 -5.28 -3.14
N ALA A 188 26.98 -4.28 -2.61
CA ALA A 188 27.33 -3.11 -3.41
C ALA A 188 28.16 -3.52 -4.63
N PRO A 189 27.85 -3.01 -5.85
CA PRO A 189 28.67 -3.27 -7.02
C PRO A 189 30.08 -2.73 -6.78
N SER A 190 31.09 -3.56 -7.07
CA SER A 190 32.52 -3.14 -7.09
C SER A 190 32.69 -2.10 -8.20
N HIS A 191 33.28 -0.96 -7.86
CA HIS A 191 33.68 0.10 -8.81
C HIS A 191 34.87 -0.33 -9.68
#